data_26e77ea45a8a792ef635728d15c0e36d
#
_entry.id   26e77ea45a8a792ef635728d15c0e36d
#
_cell.length_a   1.000
_cell.length_b   1.000
_cell.length_c   1.000
_cell.angle_alpha   90.00
_cell.angle_beta   90.00
_cell.angle_gamma   90.00
#
_symmetry.space_group_name_H-M   'P 1'
#
loop_
_entity.id
_entity.type
_entity.pdbx_description
1 polymer ?
#
loop_
_entity_poly.entity_id
_entity_poly.type
_entity_poly.pdbx_seq_one_letter_code
_entity_poly.pdbx_strand_id
1 'polypeptide(L)'
;ELKTVADIALVGYPSAGKSSLIAAMSAAKPKIADYPFTTLHPNLGVVESGETRYTIADVPGLIEGASEGKGLGLEFLRHVERCTALLHVLDCATLEPGRDPLTDLDVILGELAAYPVPAGQVPLLERPQLIALNKVDIPEGRELADLVRPDLEARGYRVFEVSAVSRAGLRELSFALADLVRADREAKALEPVAQRIVMRPRAVDEKDFTVKFAETSFRYHQD
;
A
#
# COMPACT_ATOMS: atom_id res chain seq x y z
N GLU A 1 5.58 2.81 17.86
CA GLU A 1 5.95 3.21 16.48
C GLU A 1 5.45 2.13 15.52
N LEU A 2 4.34 2.41 14.83
CA LEU A 2 3.76 1.47 13.88
C LEU A 2 4.55 1.59 12.57
N LYS A 3 5.36 0.59 12.26
CA LYS A 3 6.18 0.58 11.03
C LYS A 3 5.31 0.56 9.79
N THR A 4 5.64 1.39 8.82
CA THR A 4 5.08 1.35 7.47
C THR A 4 5.36 -0.02 6.87
N VAL A 5 4.31 -0.65 6.33
CA VAL A 5 4.40 -2.00 5.79
C VAL A 5 5.10 -2.01 4.44
N ALA A 6 4.70 -1.09 3.56
CA ALA A 6 5.31 -0.87 2.26
C ALA A 6 5.17 0.60 1.86
N ASP A 7 6.04 1.06 0.96
CA ASP A 7 5.94 2.38 0.37
C ASP A 7 4.82 2.43 -0.68
N ILE A 8 4.67 1.36 -1.48
CA ILE A 8 3.69 1.25 -2.56
C ILE A 8 2.79 0.03 -2.34
N ALA A 9 1.48 0.22 -2.43
CA ALA A 9 0.50 -0.86 -2.43
C ALA A 9 0.04 -1.17 -3.86
N LEU A 10 0.12 -2.44 -4.26
CA LEU A 10 -0.45 -2.92 -5.51
C LEU A 10 -1.91 -3.32 -5.28
N VAL A 11 -2.81 -2.69 -6.00
CA VAL A 11 -4.25 -2.95 -5.95
C VAL A 11 -4.73 -3.45 -7.31
N GLY A 12 -5.67 -4.37 -7.33
CA GLY A 12 -6.18 -4.98 -8.56
C GLY A 12 -6.88 -6.30 -8.29
N TYR A 13 -7.62 -6.75 -9.26
CA TYR A 13 -8.36 -8.01 -9.20
C TYR A 13 -7.44 -9.24 -9.01
N PRO A 14 -7.97 -10.37 -8.54
CA PRO A 14 -7.27 -11.64 -8.59
C PRO A 14 -6.79 -11.92 -10.01
N SER A 15 -5.64 -12.56 -10.15
CA SER A 15 -5.02 -12.90 -11.44
C SER A 15 -4.59 -11.72 -12.34
N ALA A 16 -4.74 -10.47 -11.93
CA ALA A 16 -4.21 -9.31 -12.65
C ALA A 16 -2.67 -9.30 -12.74
N GLY A 17 -2.00 -10.20 -12.02
CA GLY A 17 -0.55 -10.37 -12.09
C GLY A 17 0.23 -9.57 -11.05
N LYS A 18 -0.39 -9.09 -9.97
CA LYS A 18 0.26 -8.34 -8.90
C LYS A 18 1.48 -9.04 -8.31
N SER A 19 1.32 -10.28 -7.87
CA SER A 19 2.43 -11.08 -7.29
C SER A 19 3.54 -11.35 -8.31
N SER A 20 3.19 -11.56 -9.58
CA SER A 20 4.17 -11.72 -10.67
C SER A 20 4.92 -10.42 -10.93
N LEU A 21 4.23 -9.28 -10.86
CA LEU A 21 4.83 -7.96 -11.02
C LEU A 21 5.82 -7.67 -9.89
N ILE A 22 5.45 -7.97 -8.64
CA ILE A 22 6.35 -7.87 -7.49
C ILE A 22 7.61 -8.73 -7.71
N ALA A 23 7.43 -9.98 -8.13
CA ALA A 23 8.55 -10.87 -8.38
C ALA A 23 9.47 -10.39 -9.51
N ALA A 24 8.90 -9.77 -10.56
CA ALA A 24 9.65 -9.24 -11.68
C ALA A 24 10.41 -7.94 -11.37
N MET A 25 9.86 -7.10 -10.47
CA MET A 25 10.45 -5.80 -10.11
C MET A 25 11.41 -5.90 -8.92
N SER A 26 11.24 -6.91 -8.06
CA SER A 26 12.03 -7.00 -6.83
C SER A 26 13.50 -7.35 -7.11
N ALA A 27 14.41 -6.62 -6.45
CA ALA A 27 15.85 -6.88 -6.50
C ALA A 27 16.25 -8.17 -5.77
N ALA A 28 15.40 -8.64 -4.86
CA ALA A 28 15.60 -9.89 -4.12
C ALA A 28 14.32 -10.75 -4.21
N LYS A 29 14.44 -12.03 -3.92
CA LYS A 29 13.27 -12.92 -3.89
C LYS A 29 12.20 -12.34 -2.95
N PRO A 30 10.95 -12.16 -3.42
CA PRO A 30 9.87 -11.64 -2.58
C PRO A 30 9.72 -12.47 -1.31
N LYS A 31 9.44 -11.80 -0.22
CA LYS A 31 9.19 -12.44 1.07
C LYS A 31 7.69 -12.43 1.35
N ILE A 32 7.20 -13.52 1.86
CA ILE A 32 5.88 -13.57 2.47
C ILE A 32 6.03 -12.92 3.84
N ALA A 33 5.23 -11.89 4.10
CA ALA A 33 5.25 -11.22 5.40
C ALA A 33 4.13 -11.74 6.28
N ASP A 34 4.48 -12.12 7.50
CA ASP A 34 3.50 -12.40 8.53
C ASP A 34 3.07 -11.07 9.16
N TYR A 35 1.85 -10.65 8.87
CA TYR A 35 1.28 -9.49 9.52
C TYR A 35 0.55 -9.92 10.78
N PRO A 36 0.89 -9.34 11.94
CA PRO A 36 0.11 -9.58 13.15
C PRO A 36 -1.34 -9.12 12.88
N PHE A 37 -2.28 -9.96 13.23
CA PHE A 37 -3.73 -9.75 13.09
C PHE A 37 -4.36 -9.98 11.71
N THR A 38 -3.65 -10.54 10.72
CA THR A 38 -4.23 -10.97 9.46
C THR A 38 -3.94 -12.44 9.18
N THR A 39 -4.91 -13.14 8.64
CA THR A 39 -4.73 -14.51 8.10
C THR A 39 -4.12 -14.49 6.69
N LEU A 40 -3.87 -13.29 6.15
CA LEU A 40 -3.32 -13.06 4.83
C LEU A 40 -1.82 -12.79 4.91
N HIS A 41 -1.10 -13.41 4.01
CA HIS A 41 0.34 -13.27 3.87
C HIS A 41 0.65 -12.53 2.57
N PRO A 42 0.70 -11.18 2.58
CA PRO A 42 1.00 -10.42 1.38
C PRO A 42 2.44 -10.66 0.93
N ASN A 43 2.62 -10.66 -0.39
CA ASN A 43 3.95 -10.68 -0.96
C ASN A 43 4.58 -9.29 -0.85
N LEU A 44 5.77 -9.24 -0.29
CA LEU A 44 6.59 -8.03 -0.20
C LEU A 44 7.77 -8.13 -1.14
N GLY A 45 7.97 -7.09 -1.95
CA GLY A 45 9.15 -6.92 -2.78
C GLY A 45 9.95 -5.68 -2.37
N VAL A 46 11.25 -5.72 -2.59
CA VAL A 46 12.14 -4.57 -2.46
C VAL A 46 12.61 -4.19 -3.83
N VAL A 47 12.30 -2.99 -4.28
CA VAL A 47 12.66 -2.47 -5.59
C VAL A 47 13.81 -1.47 -5.43
N GLU A 48 14.79 -1.57 -6.33
CA GLU A 48 15.89 -0.63 -6.45
C GLU A 48 15.80 0.07 -7.81
N SER A 49 15.63 1.38 -7.80
CA SER A 49 15.51 2.19 -9.00
C SER A 49 16.41 3.42 -8.89
N GLY A 50 17.54 3.39 -9.59
CA GLY A 50 18.61 4.35 -9.40
C GLY A 50 19.14 4.29 -7.96
N GLU A 51 19.16 5.43 -7.28
CA GLU A 51 19.58 5.53 -5.87
C GLU A 51 18.43 5.31 -4.89
N THR A 52 17.20 5.17 -5.38
CA THR A 52 16.01 5.03 -4.52
C THR A 52 15.69 3.56 -4.32
N ARG A 53 15.66 3.16 -3.05
CA ARG A 53 15.18 1.84 -2.63
C ARG A 53 13.85 2.00 -1.93
N TYR A 54 12.85 1.22 -2.34
CA TYR A 54 11.51 1.24 -1.77
C TYR A 54 10.89 -0.15 -1.73
N THR A 55 9.80 -0.28 -0.96
CA THR A 55 9.09 -1.53 -0.76
C THR A 55 7.73 -1.50 -1.46
N ILE A 56 7.37 -2.61 -2.07
CA ILE A 56 6.07 -2.82 -2.71
C ILE A 56 5.36 -4.01 -2.06
N ALA A 57 4.06 -3.91 -1.89
CA ALA A 57 3.24 -4.98 -1.31
C ALA A 57 2.03 -5.30 -2.19
N ASP A 58 1.71 -6.60 -2.31
CA ASP A 58 0.45 -7.05 -2.89
C ASP A 58 -0.69 -6.80 -1.89
N VAL A 59 -1.80 -6.23 -2.37
CA VAL A 59 -3.04 -6.10 -1.61
C VAL A 59 -3.97 -7.23 -2.05
N PRO A 60 -3.97 -8.38 -1.37
CA PRO A 60 -4.89 -9.45 -1.69
C PRO A 60 -6.31 -9.08 -1.26
N GLY A 61 -7.30 -9.46 -2.06
CA GLY A 61 -8.70 -9.42 -1.64
C GLY A 61 -9.46 -8.11 -1.83
N LEU A 62 -8.94 -7.15 -2.60
CA LEU A 62 -9.79 -6.10 -3.17
C LEU A 62 -10.63 -6.72 -4.29
N ILE A 63 -11.79 -7.21 -3.92
CA ILE A 63 -12.83 -7.73 -4.79
C ILE A 63 -14.14 -7.05 -4.44
N GLU A 64 -15.08 -7.08 -5.37
CA GLU A 64 -16.43 -6.56 -5.19
C GLU A 64 -17.05 -6.99 -3.85
N GLY A 65 -17.53 -6.04 -3.06
CA GLY A 65 -18.09 -6.27 -1.72
C GLY A 65 -17.07 -6.32 -0.57
N ALA A 66 -15.81 -5.99 -0.82
CA ALA A 66 -14.79 -5.94 0.23
C ALA A 66 -15.12 -4.90 1.31
N SER A 67 -15.71 -3.77 0.94
CA SER A 67 -16.18 -2.71 1.85
C SER A 67 -17.38 -3.11 2.70
N GLU A 68 -18.21 -4.04 2.21
CA GLU A 68 -19.38 -4.56 2.94
C GLU A 68 -19.04 -5.67 3.94
N GLY A 69 -17.76 -5.97 4.14
CA GLY A 69 -17.31 -7.02 5.04
C GLY A 69 -17.45 -8.45 4.50
N LYS A 70 -17.80 -8.59 3.21
CA LYS A 70 -17.87 -9.89 2.53
C LYS A 70 -16.51 -10.39 2.04
N GLY A 71 -15.46 -9.59 2.20
CA GLY A 71 -14.10 -9.90 1.82
C GLY A 71 -13.10 -9.51 2.90
N LEU A 72 -11.86 -9.94 2.76
CA LEU A 72 -10.74 -9.66 3.67
C LEU A 72 -10.28 -8.18 3.64
N GLY A 73 -11.06 -7.30 2.97
CA GLY A 73 -10.67 -5.97 2.55
C GLY A 73 -10.37 -4.97 3.67
N LEU A 74 -11.22 -4.86 4.68
CA LEU A 74 -11.10 -3.79 5.69
C LEU A 74 -9.83 -3.89 6.53
N GLU A 75 -9.43 -5.09 6.95
CA GLU A 75 -8.22 -5.27 7.75
C GLU A 75 -6.96 -4.97 6.93
N PHE A 76 -7.00 -5.33 5.65
CA PHE A 76 -5.88 -5.09 4.77
C PHE A 76 -5.76 -3.64 4.31
N LEU A 77 -6.87 -2.93 4.10
CA LEU A 77 -6.88 -1.50 3.76
C LEU A 77 -6.24 -0.63 4.85
N ARG A 78 -6.21 -1.08 6.12
CA ARG A 78 -5.43 -0.45 7.19
C ARG A 78 -3.92 -0.43 6.91
N HIS A 79 -3.42 -1.37 6.13
CA HIS A 79 -2.02 -1.38 5.71
C HIS A 79 -1.78 -0.44 4.54
N VAL A 80 -2.76 -0.34 3.64
CA VAL A 80 -2.75 0.59 2.51
C VAL A 80 -2.77 2.04 2.97
N GLU A 81 -3.45 2.35 4.08
CA GLU A 81 -3.47 3.69 4.70
C GLU A 81 -2.09 4.29 4.96
N ARG A 82 -1.05 3.47 5.01
CA ARG A 82 0.30 3.90 5.34
C ARG A 82 1.24 3.93 4.16
N CYS A 83 0.77 3.47 3.00
CA CYS A 83 1.54 3.51 1.78
C CYS A 83 1.61 4.93 1.23
N THR A 84 2.70 5.27 0.60
CA THR A 84 2.91 6.56 -0.06
C THR A 84 2.02 6.71 -1.28
N ALA A 85 1.87 5.64 -2.07
CA ALA A 85 1.11 5.64 -3.31
C ALA A 85 0.47 4.28 -3.60
N LEU A 86 -0.52 4.29 -4.49
CA LEU A 86 -1.20 3.10 -5.00
C LEU A 86 -0.77 2.82 -6.44
N LEU A 87 -0.56 1.56 -6.75
CA LEU A 87 -0.38 1.08 -8.12
C LEU A 87 -1.54 0.16 -8.49
N HIS A 88 -2.44 0.65 -9.35
CA HIS A 88 -3.51 -0.15 -9.92
C HIS A 88 -2.94 -1.08 -10.97
N VAL A 89 -3.06 -2.38 -10.78
CA VAL A 89 -2.63 -3.40 -11.73
C VAL A 89 -3.87 -3.94 -12.43
N LEU A 90 -4.03 -3.57 -13.71
CA LEU A 90 -5.18 -3.93 -14.53
C LEU A 90 -4.80 -5.01 -15.53
N ASP A 91 -5.65 -6.02 -15.65
CA ASP A 91 -5.47 -7.16 -16.55
C ASP A 91 -5.98 -6.84 -17.94
N CYS A 92 -5.09 -6.68 -18.92
CA CYS A 92 -5.48 -6.43 -20.31
C CYS A 92 -5.76 -7.71 -21.11
N ALA A 93 -5.53 -8.89 -20.53
CA ALA A 93 -5.72 -10.17 -21.20
C ALA A 93 -6.68 -11.10 -20.44
N THR A 94 -7.63 -10.53 -19.70
CA THR A 94 -8.65 -11.31 -19.00
C THR A 94 -9.61 -11.95 -20.02
N LEU A 95 -9.95 -13.22 -19.78
CA LEU A 95 -10.94 -13.94 -20.56
C LEU A 95 -12.29 -14.03 -19.84
N GLU A 96 -12.41 -13.40 -18.66
CA GLU A 96 -13.64 -13.40 -17.89
C GLU A 96 -14.70 -12.49 -18.55
N PRO A 97 -15.90 -13.01 -18.90
CA PRO A 97 -16.94 -12.20 -19.54
C PRO A 97 -17.36 -11.00 -18.66
N GLY A 98 -17.48 -9.83 -19.27
CA GLY A 98 -17.93 -8.61 -18.59
C GLY A 98 -16.88 -7.90 -17.76
N ARG A 99 -15.61 -8.31 -17.85
CA ARG A 99 -14.48 -7.64 -17.23
C ARG A 99 -13.60 -6.96 -18.27
N ASP A 100 -13.22 -5.75 -18.00
CA ASP A 100 -12.23 -4.97 -18.74
C ASP A 100 -11.47 -4.04 -17.78
N PRO A 101 -10.32 -3.47 -18.20
CA PRO A 101 -9.51 -2.63 -17.33
C PRO A 101 -10.23 -1.40 -16.76
N LEU A 102 -11.20 -0.81 -17.48
CA LEU A 102 -11.93 0.38 -17.03
C LEU A 102 -12.94 0.02 -15.95
N THR A 103 -13.75 -1.01 -16.19
CA THR A 103 -14.71 -1.53 -15.20
C THR A 103 -14.01 -2.04 -13.96
N ASP A 104 -12.90 -2.76 -14.10
CA ASP A 104 -12.10 -3.23 -12.96
C ASP A 104 -11.60 -2.05 -12.12
N LEU A 105 -11.10 -1.00 -12.77
CA LEU A 105 -10.66 0.22 -12.06
C LEU A 105 -11.81 0.87 -11.32
N ASP A 106 -12.97 1.05 -11.96
CA ASP A 106 -14.12 1.73 -11.37
C ASP A 106 -14.62 0.98 -10.11
N VAL A 107 -14.63 -0.35 -10.12
CA VAL A 107 -14.97 -1.16 -8.94
C VAL A 107 -13.92 -0.98 -7.83
N ILE A 108 -12.63 -1.03 -8.15
CA ILE A 108 -11.56 -0.82 -7.16
C ILE A 108 -11.67 0.57 -6.53
N LEU A 109 -11.89 1.61 -7.33
CA LEU A 109 -12.06 2.97 -6.84
C LEU A 109 -13.29 3.10 -5.92
N GLY A 110 -14.39 2.42 -6.25
CA GLY A 110 -15.58 2.34 -5.41
C GLY A 110 -15.29 1.72 -4.04
N GLU A 111 -14.54 0.62 -4.00
CA GLU A 111 -14.13 -0.03 -2.75
C GLU A 111 -13.18 0.85 -1.93
N LEU A 112 -12.23 1.53 -2.56
CA LEU A 112 -11.34 2.47 -1.88
C LEU A 112 -12.10 3.70 -1.34
N ALA A 113 -13.13 4.17 -2.05
CA ALA A 113 -13.98 5.28 -1.61
C ALA A 113 -14.86 4.90 -0.40
N ALA A 114 -15.33 3.67 -0.38
CA ALA A 114 -16.17 3.16 0.71
C ALA A 114 -15.38 2.85 2.00
N TYR A 115 -14.05 2.87 1.94
CA TYR A 115 -13.21 2.61 3.11
C TYR A 115 -13.31 3.76 4.13
N PRO A 116 -13.68 3.47 5.40
CA PRO A 116 -13.77 4.49 6.42
C PRO A 116 -12.39 5.01 6.82
N VAL A 117 -12.12 6.27 6.53
CA VAL A 117 -10.84 6.90 6.85
C VAL A 117 -10.83 7.36 8.31
N PRO A 118 -9.85 6.94 9.12
CA PRO A 118 -9.71 7.45 10.48
C PRO A 118 -9.48 8.95 10.52
N ALA A 119 -9.98 9.61 11.56
CA ALA A 119 -9.83 11.05 11.72
C ALA A 119 -8.35 11.48 11.68
N GLY A 120 -8.04 12.47 10.83
CA GLY A 120 -6.68 13.00 10.67
C GLY A 120 -5.80 12.26 9.67
N GLN A 121 -6.35 11.28 8.93
CA GLN A 121 -5.65 10.62 7.83
C GLN A 121 -6.15 11.09 6.47
N VAL A 122 -5.28 11.00 5.46
CA VAL A 122 -5.61 11.32 4.07
C VAL A 122 -6.41 10.16 3.45
N PRO A 123 -7.56 10.44 2.81
CA PRO A 123 -8.33 9.42 2.09
C PRO A 123 -7.48 8.65 1.07
N LEU A 124 -7.79 7.35 0.89
CA LEU A 124 -7.02 6.50 -0.02
C LEU A 124 -7.05 7.02 -1.46
N LEU A 125 -8.17 7.59 -1.88
CA LEU A 125 -8.33 8.16 -3.23
C LEU A 125 -7.54 9.45 -3.47
N GLU A 126 -7.17 10.16 -2.41
CA GLU A 126 -6.36 11.40 -2.51
C GLU A 126 -4.86 11.12 -2.56
N ARG A 127 -4.46 9.85 -2.36
CA ARG A 127 -3.06 9.46 -2.49
C ARG A 127 -2.61 9.45 -3.95
N PRO A 128 -1.32 9.64 -4.22
CA PRO A 128 -0.78 9.45 -5.58
C PRO A 128 -1.13 8.06 -6.12
N GLN A 129 -1.65 8.00 -7.34
CA GLN A 129 -2.08 6.77 -7.98
C GLN A 129 -1.45 6.64 -9.37
N LEU A 130 -0.93 5.47 -9.68
CA LEU A 130 -0.45 5.10 -11.00
C LEU A 130 -1.21 3.87 -11.50
N ILE A 131 -1.28 3.71 -12.82
CA ILE A 131 -1.90 2.56 -13.48
C ILE A 131 -0.86 1.77 -14.24
N ALA A 132 -0.85 0.45 -14.01
CA ALA A 132 -0.11 -0.54 -14.78
C ALA A 132 -1.10 -1.39 -15.57
N LEU A 133 -1.16 -1.20 -16.89
CA LEU A 133 -1.84 -2.07 -17.83
C LEU A 133 -0.94 -3.28 -18.06
N ASN A 134 -1.26 -4.40 -17.41
CA ASN A 134 -0.41 -5.59 -17.38
C ASN A 134 -0.82 -6.61 -18.45
N LYS A 135 0.12 -7.51 -18.75
CA LYS A 135 0.03 -8.59 -19.75
C LYS A 135 0.04 -8.10 -21.21
N VAL A 136 0.71 -6.96 -21.47
CA VAL A 136 0.87 -6.46 -22.83
C VAL A 136 1.86 -7.26 -23.71
N ASP A 137 2.40 -8.36 -23.18
CA ASP A 137 3.12 -9.39 -23.95
C ASP A 137 2.18 -10.26 -24.76
N ILE A 138 0.89 -10.28 -24.42
CA ILE A 138 -0.19 -10.97 -25.14
C ILE A 138 -0.72 -9.97 -26.18
N PRO A 139 -0.84 -10.35 -27.48
CA PRO A 139 -1.27 -9.45 -28.55
C PRO A 139 -2.60 -8.76 -28.26
N GLU A 140 -3.62 -9.51 -27.83
CA GLU A 140 -4.95 -9.01 -27.50
C GLU A 140 -4.90 -8.07 -26.29
N GLY A 141 -4.00 -8.37 -25.34
CA GLY A 141 -3.76 -7.51 -24.17
C GLY A 141 -3.14 -6.18 -24.55
N ARG A 142 -2.25 -6.15 -25.54
CA ARG A 142 -1.66 -4.91 -26.06
C ARG A 142 -2.70 -4.08 -26.78
N GLU A 143 -3.49 -4.69 -27.68
CA GLU A 143 -4.55 -3.98 -28.38
C GLU A 143 -5.57 -3.36 -27.42
N LEU A 144 -5.93 -4.08 -26.35
CA LEU A 144 -6.83 -3.55 -25.33
C LEU A 144 -6.17 -2.44 -24.52
N ALA A 145 -4.88 -2.57 -24.17
CA ALA A 145 -4.14 -1.52 -23.47
C ALA A 145 -4.09 -0.22 -24.29
N ASP A 146 -3.76 -0.31 -25.60
CA ASP A 146 -3.76 0.83 -26.52
C ASP A 146 -5.14 1.50 -26.59
N LEU A 147 -6.23 0.70 -26.55
CA LEU A 147 -7.60 1.20 -26.62
C LEU A 147 -8.03 1.94 -25.35
N VAL A 148 -7.71 1.43 -24.16
CA VAL A 148 -8.21 1.99 -22.88
C VAL A 148 -7.30 3.09 -22.31
N ARG A 149 -6.04 3.14 -22.73
CA ARG A 149 -5.05 4.11 -22.24
C ARG A 149 -5.50 5.56 -22.36
N PRO A 150 -6.05 6.04 -23.52
CA PRO A 150 -6.47 7.43 -23.65
C PRO A 150 -7.55 7.83 -22.64
N ASP A 151 -8.48 6.93 -22.32
CA ASP A 151 -9.55 7.19 -21.36
C ASP A 151 -8.99 7.30 -19.93
N LEU A 152 -8.01 6.47 -19.58
CA LEU A 152 -7.34 6.52 -18.29
C LEU A 152 -6.49 7.79 -18.13
N GLU A 153 -5.78 8.19 -19.18
CA GLU A 153 -5.01 9.44 -19.19
C GLU A 153 -5.93 10.67 -19.13
N ALA A 154 -7.09 10.63 -19.80
CA ALA A 154 -8.12 11.69 -19.72
C ALA A 154 -8.73 11.81 -18.32
N ARG A 155 -8.77 10.72 -17.53
CA ARG A 155 -9.14 10.74 -16.10
C ARG A 155 -8.03 11.29 -15.20
N GLY A 156 -6.85 11.63 -15.74
CA GLY A 156 -5.73 12.23 -15.02
C GLY A 156 -4.70 11.23 -14.49
N TYR A 157 -4.81 9.95 -14.84
CA TYR A 157 -3.83 8.94 -14.40
C TYR A 157 -2.59 8.93 -15.28
N ARG A 158 -1.43 8.64 -14.66
CA ARG A 158 -0.23 8.23 -15.38
C ARG A 158 -0.32 6.73 -15.63
N VAL A 159 -0.27 6.34 -16.90
CA VAL A 159 -0.49 4.96 -17.33
C VAL A 159 0.80 4.35 -17.87
N PHE A 160 1.10 3.13 -17.47
CA PHE A 160 2.25 2.35 -17.89
C PHE A 160 1.78 1.01 -18.46
N GLU A 161 2.17 0.72 -19.67
CA GLU A 161 1.98 -0.59 -20.28
C GLU A 161 3.13 -1.50 -19.87
N VAL A 162 2.79 -2.62 -19.22
CA VAL A 162 3.80 -3.49 -18.62
C VAL A 162 3.52 -4.96 -18.87
N SER A 163 4.57 -5.75 -18.78
CA SER A 163 4.46 -7.20 -18.68
C SER A 163 5.40 -7.72 -17.61
N ALA A 164 4.82 -8.41 -16.64
CA ALA A 164 5.60 -9.10 -15.63
C ALA A 164 6.43 -10.26 -16.22
N VAL A 165 5.99 -10.84 -17.34
CA VAL A 165 6.62 -11.99 -18.01
C VAL A 165 7.77 -11.53 -18.88
N SER A 166 7.53 -10.62 -19.82
CA SER A 166 8.57 -10.10 -20.74
C SER A 166 9.44 -8.99 -20.13
N ARG A 167 9.04 -8.45 -18.98
CA ARG A 167 9.64 -7.30 -18.29
C ARG A 167 9.52 -5.98 -19.06
N ALA A 168 8.72 -5.92 -20.11
CA ALA A 168 8.45 -4.68 -20.83
C ALA A 168 7.85 -3.62 -19.88
N GLY A 169 8.26 -2.35 -20.02
CA GLY A 169 7.75 -1.19 -19.28
C GLY A 169 8.07 -1.16 -17.77
N LEU A 170 8.68 -2.22 -17.19
CA LEU A 170 8.93 -2.28 -15.75
C LEU A 170 9.96 -1.25 -15.28
N ARG A 171 10.92 -0.91 -16.13
CA ARG A 171 11.94 0.07 -15.78
C ARG A 171 11.33 1.45 -15.61
N GLU A 172 10.54 1.89 -16.57
CA GLU A 172 9.86 3.19 -16.57
C GLU A 172 8.88 3.28 -15.38
N LEU A 173 8.12 2.22 -15.14
CA LEU A 173 7.24 2.13 -13.99
C LEU A 173 8.03 2.23 -12.68
N SER A 174 9.16 1.52 -12.56
CA SER A 174 9.95 1.51 -11.32
C SER A 174 10.52 2.89 -10.99
N PHE A 175 10.95 3.66 -11.99
CA PHE A 175 11.42 5.04 -11.79
C PHE A 175 10.28 5.97 -11.41
N ALA A 176 9.11 5.84 -12.03
CA ALA A 176 7.94 6.65 -11.67
C ALA A 176 7.48 6.42 -10.23
N LEU A 177 7.51 5.18 -9.75
CA LEU A 177 7.23 4.85 -8.35
C LEU A 177 8.29 5.40 -7.40
N ALA A 178 9.58 5.29 -7.78
CA ALA A 178 10.68 5.84 -7.00
C ALA A 178 10.57 7.36 -6.82
N ASP A 179 10.14 8.08 -7.86
CA ASP A 179 9.92 9.52 -7.80
C ASP A 179 8.84 9.89 -6.79
N LEU A 180 7.72 9.16 -6.75
CA LEU A 180 6.66 9.37 -5.75
C LEU A 180 7.16 9.13 -4.33
N VAL A 181 7.90 8.04 -4.12
CA VAL A 181 8.45 7.72 -2.79
C VAL A 181 9.47 8.76 -2.35
N ARG A 182 10.31 9.24 -3.26
CA ARG A 182 11.29 10.29 -2.96
C ARG A 182 10.60 11.58 -2.57
N ALA A 183 9.60 12.02 -3.34
CA ALA A 183 8.84 13.23 -3.05
C ALA A 183 8.14 13.16 -1.68
N ASP A 184 7.55 12.02 -1.33
CA ASP A 184 6.92 11.81 -0.02
C ASP A 184 7.94 11.87 1.13
N ARG A 185 9.11 11.23 0.94
CA ARG A 185 10.17 11.25 1.96
C ARG A 185 10.75 12.66 2.17
N GLU A 186 10.92 13.42 1.09
CA GLU A 186 11.35 14.82 1.15
C GLU A 186 10.31 15.70 1.85
N ALA A 187 9.02 15.54 1.55
CA ALA A 187 7.94 16.26 2.20
C ALA A 187 7.89 15.96 3.72
N LYS A 188 7.99 14.69 4.11
CA LYS A 188 8.03 14.27 5.51
C LYS A 188 9.29 14.76 6.26
N ALA A 189 10.42 14.87 5.57
CA ALA A 189 11.66 15.41 6.16
C ALA A 189 11.58 16.92 6.45
N LEU A 190 10.72 17.64 5.72
CA LEU A 190 10.48 19.09 5.92
C LEU A 190 9.45 19.36 7.02
N GLU A 191 8.67 18.37 7.44
CA GLU A 191 7.74 18.53 8.56
C GLU A 191 8.53 18.81 9.85
N PRO A 192 8.18 19.87 10.61
CA PRO A 192 8.86 20.16 11.86
C PRO A 192 8.68 18.97 12.81
N VAL A 193 9.79 18.36 13.19
CA VAL A 193 9.78 17.29 14.20
C VAL A 193 9.10 17.83 15.44
N ALA A 194 7.92 17.28 15.77
CA ALA A 194 7.22 17.66 16.99
C ALA A 194 8.18 17.51 18.16
N GLN A 195 8.58 18.63 18.75
CA GLN A 195 9.50 18.62 19.88
C GLN A 195 8.88 17.77 20.97
N ARG A 196 9.54 16.67 21.28
CA ARG A 196 9.15 15.83 22.40
C ARG A 196 9.17 16.69 23.65
N ILE A 197 7.99 17.05 24.15
CA ILE A 197 7.88 17.75 25.43
C ILE A 197 8.36 16.75 26.47
N VAL A 198 9.63 16.84 26.85
CA VAL A 198 10.16 16.08 27.97
C VAL A 198 9.66 16.80 29.21
N MET A 199 8.52 16.40 29.72
CA MET A 199 8.11 16.76 31.06
C MET A 199 9.09 16.10 32.02
N ARG A 200 10.10 16.83 32.46
CA ARG A 200 10.88 16.46 33.64
C ARG A 200 10.02 16.82 34.82
N PRO A 201 9.55 15.87 35.65
CA PRO A 201 8.92 16.24 36.90
C PRO A 201 9.90 17.13 37.67
N ARG A 202 9.44 18.29 38.13
CA ARG A 202 10.20 19.09 39.06
C ARG A 202 10.48 18.20 40.26
N ALA A 203 11.73 18.14 40.73
CA ALA A 203 12.03 17.54 42.02
C ALA A 203 11.16 18.27 43.05
N VAL A 204 10.23 17.56 43.65
CA VAL A 204 9.45 18.06 44.77
C VAL A 204 10.46 18.13 45.92
N ASP A 205 10.55 19.26 46.60
CA ASP A 205 11.45 19.41 47.75
C ASP A 205 11.19 18.26 48.72
N GLU A 206 12.26 17.73 49.32
CA GLU A 206 12.21 16.58 50.27
C GLU A 206 11.20 16.75 51.43
N LYS A 207 10.63 17.94 51.55
CA LYS A 207 9.63 18.27 52.58
C LYS A 207 8.17 17.92 52.16
N ASP A 208 7.92 17.70 50.90
CA ASP A 208 6.53 17.61 50.41
C ASP A 208 5.96 16.17 50.36
N PHE A 209 6.78 15.13 50.44
CA PHE A 209 6.30 13.78 50.64
C PHE A 209 7.31 12.86 51.30
N THR A 210 6.84 12.00 52.17
CA THR A 210 7.62 10.90 52.74
C THR A 210 7.18 9.61 52.09
N VAL A 211 8.06 8.94 51.34
CA VAL A 211 7.81 7.60 50.81
C VAL A 211 7.92 6.60 51.96
N LYS A 212 6.79 6.15 52.51
CA LYS A 212 6.79 5.01 53.43
C LYS A 212 6.75 3.76 52.58
N PHE A 213 7.84 3.01 52.55
CA PHE A 213 7.81 1.63 52.04
C PHE A 213 6.97 0.80 53.03
N ALA A 214 5.71 0.55 52.66
CA ALA A 214 4.98 -0.52 53.30
C ALA A 214 5.44 -1.84 52.65
N GLU A 215 6.01 -2.72 53.44
CA GLU A 215 6.21 -4.13 53.05
C GLU A 215 4.84 -4.78 52.89
N THR A 216 4.22 -4.55 51.75
CA THR A 216 2.98 -5.28 51.39
C THR A 216 3.27 -6.09 50.17
N SER A 217 3.41 -7.40 50.40
CA SER A 217 3.42 -8.46 49.41
C SER A 217 2.25 -8.29 48.43
N PHE A 218 2.56 -8.06 47.12
CA PHE A 218 1.57 -8.16 46.09
C PHE A 218 1.10 -9.64 46.01
N ARG A 219 -0.09 -9.93 46.49
CA ARG A 219 -0.78 -11.15 46.13
C ARG A 219 -1.53 -10.90 44.83
N TYR A 220 -1.03 -11.52 43.77
CA TYR A 220 -1.83 -11.69 42.56
C TYR A 220 -3.00 -12.65 42.91
N HIS A 221 -4.24 -12.17 42.85
CA HIS A 221 -5.38 -13.03 42.68
C HIS A 221 -5.51 -13.30 41.19
N GLN A 222 -5.34 -14.57 40.82
CA GLN A 222 -5.87 -15.12 39.59
C GLN A 222 -7.32 -15.51 39.92
N ASP A 223 -8.26 -14.94 39.17
CA ASP A 223 -9.58 -15.48 38.89
C ASP A 223 -9.74 -15.56 37.38
#